data_73e870a19595a75721c122522095826e
#
_entry.id   73e870a19595a75721c122522095826e
#
_cell.length_a   1.000
_cell.length_b   1.000
_cell.length_c   1.000
_cell.angle_alpha   90.00
_cell.angle_beta   90.00
_cell.angle_gamma   90.00
#
_symmetry.space_group_name_H-M   'P 1'
#
loop_
_entity.id
_entity.type
_entity.pdbx_description
1 polymer ?
#
loop_
_entity_poly.entity_id
_entity_poly.type
_entity_poly.pdbx_seq_one_letter_code
_entity_poly.pdbx_strand_id
1 'polypeptide(L)'
;NIESKFIILDKKREVVRIIFDHISIDIANQISPSIEEDLSSRDFSINSIAFLFDKKRLFDPLNGLKDLELSLLRTHSETNLLNDPLRILRCFRFVSELNFKIDQKLVTFIRKNKKKLYLVAEERINYEIQKIVNGTNAIDSLILIKKYNIFGHDNFSEDSFFLNLKKINYSEFNKLEKEKFLPLFFISQILDVASLEKFKFNRAEIGKIKLLRKWHFLLQKKNINQLDELDRFALHQELEMFLPTFIFYLPQNLRFNWLYRWRDKDDKLFHPSNLLNGDVIKKKFKIKEGPILGELLQYLSKELAFQRLNNFDEAIYKAKQWIKQN
;
A
#
# COMPACT_ATOMS: atom_id res chain seq x y z
N ASN A 1 -10.56 -24.74 29.24
CA ASN A 1 -11.11 -24.68 27.89
C ASN A 1 -10.31 -23.61 27.15
N ILE A 2 -9.52 -24.02 26.15
CA ILE A 2 -8.86 -23.08 25.24
C ILE A 2 -9.87 -22.83 24.11
N GLU A 3 -10.38 -21.60 23.98
CA GLU A 3 -11.19 -21.23 22.84
C GLU A 3 -10.33 -21.26 21.59
N SER A 4 -10.68 -22.11 20.65
CA SER A 4 -9.98 -22.23 19.38
C SER A 4 -10.94 -22.01 18.21
N LYS A 5 -10.49 -21.31 17.18
CA LYS A 5 -11.22 -21.11 15.94
C LYS A 5 -10.61 -21.99 14.85
N PHE A 6 -11.45 -22.80 14.21
CA PHE A 6 -11.07 -23.68 13.12
C PHE A 6 -11.48 -23.06 11.78
N ILE A 7 -10.54 -22.99 10.82
CA ILE A 7 -10.76 -22.40 9.48
C ILE A 7 -10.22 -23.37 8.43
N ILE A 8 -11.04 -23.75 7.46
CA ILE A 8 -10.58 -24.52 6.30
C ILE A 8 -9.98 -23.53 5.30
N LEU A 9 -8.68 -23.64 5.03
CA LEU A 9 -7.97 -22.79 4.09
C LEU A 9 -8.06 -23.31 2.64
N ASP A 10 -7.89 -24.62 2.46
CA ASP A 10 -7.95 -25.27 1.14
C ASP A 10 -8.51 -26.68 1.30
N LYS A 11 -9.73 -26.92 0.78
CA LYS A 11 -10.37 -28.23 0.83
C LYS A 11 -9.67 -29.27 -0.05
N LYS A 12 -9.11 -28.85 -1.19
CA LYS A 12 -8.47 -29.78 -2.14
C LYS A 12 -7.12 -30.26 -1.64
N ARG A 13 -6.39 -29.39 -0.93
CA ARG A 13 -5.09 -29.70 -0.32
C ARG A 13 -5.22 -30.13 1.13
N GLU A 14 -6.44 -30.22 1.65
CA GLU A 14 -6.73 -30.58 3.04
C GLU A 14 -5.93 -29.74 4.04
N VAL A 15 -5.91 -28.39 3.81
CA VAL A 15 -5.22 -27.44 4.69
C VAL A 15 -6.22 -26.76 5.58
N VAL A 16 -5.97 -26.85 6.89
CA VAL A 16 -6.79 -26.21 7.91
C VAL A 16 -5.92 -25.34 8.82
N ARG A 17 -6.51 -24.29 9.36
CA ARG A 17 -5.88 -23.40 10.33
C ARG A 17 -6.63 -23.47 11.65
N ILE A 18 -5.90 -23.66 12.72
CA ILE A 18 -6.40 -23.57 14.09
C ILE A 18 -5.81 -22.29 14.69
N ILE A 19 -6.67 -21.42 15.24
CA ILE A 19 -6.27 -20.17 15.89
C ILE A 19 -6.56 -20.28 17.37
N PHE A 20 -5.53 -20.06 18.19
CA PHE A 20 -5.61 -19.98 19.65
C PHE A 20 -5.06 -18.61 20.06
N ASP A 21 -5.89 -17.73 20.61
CA ASP A 21 -5.48 -16.37 20.99
C ASP A 21 -4.65 -15.68 19.90
N HIS A 22 -3.33 -15.61 20.08
CA HIS A 22 -2.38 -14.99 19.18
C HIS A 22 -1.57 -15.99 18.33
N ILE A 23 -1.79 -17.30 18.51
CA ILE A 23 -1.07 -18.35 17.80
C ILE A 23 -1.97 -18.96 16.74
N SER A 24 -1.45 -19.13 15.52
CA SER A 24 -2.12 -19.87 14.47
C SER A 24 -1.26 -21.06 14.02
N ILE A 25 -1.89 -22.22 13.89
CA ILE A 25 -1.25 -23.45 13.44
C ILE A 25 -1.95 -23.91 12.16
N ASP A 26 -1.18 -24.03 11.09
CA ASP A 26 -1.66 -24.61 9.84
C ASP A 26 -1.33 -26.10 9.83
N ILE A 27 -2.36 -26.91 9.62
CA ILE A 27 -2.24 -28.37 9.53
C ILE A 27 -2.60 -28.74 8.08
N ALA A 28 -1.75 -29.50 7.43
CA ALA A 28 -1.95 -29.99 6.09
C ALA A 28 -1.60 -31.48 6.00
N ASN A 29 -2.32 -32.20 5.17
CA ASN A 29 -1.87 -33.53 4.82
C ASN A 29 -0.60 -33.49 3.98
N GLN A 30 0.30 -34.45 4.23
CA GLN A 30 1.47 -34.66 3.38
C GLN A 30 1.00 -35.09 1.98
N ILE A 31 1.40 -34.34 0.96
CA ILE A 31 0.94 -34.55 -0.42
C ILE A 31 1.72 -35.70 -1.07
N SER A 32 2.97 -35.90 -0.67
CA SER A 32 3.90 -36.85 -1.27
C SER A 32 4.09 -38.09 -0.37
N PRO A 33 4.50 -39.24 -0.94
CA PRO A 33 4.73 -40.49 -0.19
C PRO A 33 5.80 -40.35 0.92
N SER A 34 6.77 -39.45 0.75
CA SER A 34 7.82 -39.18 1.73
C SER A 34 7.89 -37.70 2.15
N ILE A 35 8.40 -37.46 3.35
CA ILE A 35 8.66 -36.09 3.82
C ILE A 35 9.71 -35.38 2.97
N GLU A 36 10.69 -36.09 2.44
CA GLU A 36 11.71 -35.58 1.53
C GLU A 36 11.08 -34.99 0.26
N GLU A 37 10.14 -35.69 -0.34
CA GLU A 37 9.45 -35.25 -1.54
C GLU A 37 8.55 -34.03 -1.24
N ASP A 38 7.84 -34.04 -0.10
CA ASP A 38 7.04 -32.89 0.32
C ASP A 38 7.92 -31.63 0.48
N LEU A 39 9.02 -31.73 1.22
CA LEU A 39 9.96 -30.64 1.40
C LEU A 39 10.59 -30.20 0.08
N SER A 40 10.88 -31.16 -0.81
CA SER A 40 11.42 -30.91 -2.16
C SER A 40 10.41 -30.25 -3.10
N SER A 41 9.11 -30.31 -2.81
CA SER A 41 8.07 -29.63 -3.58
C SER A 41 7.89 -28.15 -3.25
N ARG A 42 8.52 -27.66 -2.17
CA ARG A 42 8.36 -26.31 -1.66
C ARG A 42 9.12 -25.28 -2.51
N ASP A 43 8.88 -24.01 -2.23
CA ASP A 43 9.42 -22.88 -3.00
C ASP A 43 10.91 -22.62 -2.77
N PHE A 44 11.33 -22.51 -1.50
CA PHE A 44 12.69 -22.14 -1.12
C PHE A 44 13.24 -23.13 -0.09
N SER A 45 14.57 -23.31 -0.09
CA SER A 45 15.29 -24.19 0.86
C SER A 45 14.96 -23.88 2.31
N ILE A 46 14.84 -22.60 2.66
CA ILE A 46 14.50 -22.13 4.02
C ILE A 46 13.11 -22.59 4.49
N ASN A 47 12.21 -22.90 3.57
CA ASN A 47 10.88 -23.43 3.87
C ASN A 47 10.82 -24.95 3.80
N SER A 48 11.96 -25.60 3.49
CA SER A 48 12.08 -27.06 3.30
C SER A 48 12.78 -27.74 4.50
N ILE A 49 12.61 -27.17 5.68
CA ILE A 49 13.11 -27.70 6.94
C ILE A 49 11.91 -28.24 7.74
N ALA A 50 12.03 -29.42 8.31
CA ALA A 50 11.02 -30.01 9.16
C ALA A 50 11.60 -30.45 10.52
N PHE A 51 10.76 -30.47 11.53
CA PHE A 51 11.06 -31.13 12.80
C PHE A 51 10.26 -32.42 12.88
N LEU A 52 10.95 -33.54 12.97
CA LEU A 52 10.36 -34.86 13.10
C LEU A 52 10.13 -35.17 14.56
N PHE A 53 8.88 -35.09 15.01
CA PHE A 53 8.52 -35.25 16.41
C PHE A 53 8.79 -36.67 16.94
N ASP A 54 8.58 -37.70 16.13
CA ASP A 54 8.86 -39.10 16.44
C ASP A 54 10.34 -39.36 16.69
N LYS A 55 11.21 -38.70 15.92
CA LYS A 55 12.67 -38.83 15.97
C LYS A 55 13.34 -37.72 16.77
N LYS A 56 12.58 -36.72 17.22
CA LYS A 56 13.04 -35.54 17.98
C LYS A 56 14.25 -34.84 17.34
N ARG A 57 14.24 -34.71 16.00
CA ARG A 57 15.34 -34.12 15.24
C ARG A 57 14.86 -33.22 14.11
N LEU A 58 15.70 -32.26 13.76
CA LEU A 58 15.54 -31.49 12.54
C LEU A 58 15.88 -32.37 11.33
N PHE A 59 15.12 -32.15 10.26
CA PHE A 59 15.30 -32.79 8.97
C PHE A 59 15.40 -31.70 7.91
N ASP A 60 16.58 -31.56 7.31
CA ASP A 60 16.92 -30.51 6.35
C ASP A 60 17.62 -31.11 5.11
N PRO A 61 16.85 -31.71 4.20
CA PRO A 61 17.40 -32.39 3.02
C PRO A 61 17.99 -31.41 2.00
N LEU A 62 17.65 -30.11 2.07
CA LEU A 62 17.98 -29.11 1.05
C LEU A 62 18.94 -28.02 1.57
N ASN A 63 19.58 -28.23 2.72
CA ASN A 63 20.49 -27.28 3.36
C ASN A 63 19.83 -25.92 3.66
N GLY A 64 18.56 -25.89 4.02
CA GLY A 64 17.81 -24.69 4.35
C GLY A 64 18.35 -23.96 5.58
N LEU A 65 18.86 -24.69 6.60
CA LEU A 65 19.51 -24.11 7.77
C LEU A 65 20.72 -23.26 7.39
N LYS A 66 21.55 -23.75 6.46
CA LYS A 66 22.69 -22.99 5.95
C LYS A 66 22.24 -21.73 5.21
N ASP A 67 21.17 -21.80 4.42
CA ASP A 67 20.63 -20.64 3.72
C ASP A 67 20.00 -19.63 4.70
N LEU A 68 19.38 -20.08 5.80
CA LEU A 68 18.94 -19.22 6.90
C LEU A 68 20.10 -18.47 7.54
N GLU A 69 21.20 -19.17 7.88
CA GLU A 69 22.40 -18.54 8.46
C GLU A 69 23.01 -17.49 7.52
N LEU A 70 23.01 -17.76 6.21
CA LEU A 70 23.51 -16.85 5.19
C LEU A 70 22.51 -15.75 4.81
N SER A 71 21.31 -15.77 5.36
CA SER A 71 20.18 -14.89 4.96
C SER A 71 19.99 -14.89 3.44
N LEU A 72 19.90 -16.09 2.84
CA LEU A 72 19.88 -16.29 1.40
C LEU A 72 18.60 -17.02 0.96
N LEU A 73 17.93 -16.47 -0.05
CA LEU A 73 16.81 -17.11 -0.73
C LEU A 73 17.34 -17.93 -1.92
N ARG A 74 17.23 -19.24 -1.81
CA ARG A 74 17.61 -20.17 -2.86
C ARG A 74 16.46 -21.14 -3.14
N THR A 75 16.25 -21.45 -4.41
CA THR A 75 15.42 -22.60 -4.82
C THR A 75 16.33 -23.76 -5.20
N HIS A 76 15.87 -24.97 -4.95
CA HIS A 76 16.53 -26.18 -5.41
C HIS A 76 15.92 -26.71 -6.73
N SER A 77 14.72 -26.23 -7.09
CA SER A 77 14.02 -26.66 -8.30
C SER A 77 13.36 -25.49 -9.02
N GLU A 78 13.80 -25.22 -10.25
CA GLU A 78 13.12 -24.28 -11.14
C GLU A 78 11.71 -24.75 -11.51
N THR A 79 11.51 -26.06 -11.61
CA THR A 79 10.19 -26.66 -11.92
C THR A 79 9.17 -26.29 -10.85
N ASN A 80 9.54 -26.30 -9.59
CA ASN A 80 8.64 -25.89 -8.50
C ASN A 80 8.17 -24.43 -8.66
N LEU A 81 9.06 -23.54 -9.09
CA LEU A 81 8.72 -22.15 -9.35
C LEU A 81 7.85 -21.99 -10.61
N LEU A 82 8.00 -22.87 -11.59
CA LEU A 82 7.17 -22.88 -12.79
C LEU A 82 5.76 -23.42 -12.52
N ASN A 83 5.63 -24.38 -11.64
CA ASN A 83 4.35 -24.97 -11.25
C ASN A 83 3.45 -23.98 -10.49
N ASP A 84 4.05 -23.03 -9.76
CA ASP A 84 3.33 -21.91 -9.14
C ASP A 84 4.13 -20.62 -9.31
N PRO A 85 3.91 -19.87 -10.40
CA PRO A 85 4.66 -18.64 -10.67
C PRO A 85 4.50 -17.56 -9.59
N LEU A 86 3.49 -17.64 -8.72
CA LEU A 86 3.35 -16.74 -7.56
C LEU A 86 4.58 -16.79 -6.65
N ARG A 87 5.32 -17.90 -6.64
CA ARG A 87 6.57 -18.05 -5.87
C ARG A 87 7.62 -17.00 -6.24
N ILE A 88 7.54 -16.41 -7.44
CA ILE A 88 8.33 -15.23 -7.83
C ILE A 88 8.04 -14.05 -6.88
N LEU A 89 6.77 -13.71 -6.66
CA LEU A 89 6.40 -12.62 -5.73
C LEU A 89 6.71 -13.00 -4.27
N ARG A 90 6.51 -14.26 -3.90
CA ARG A 90 6.90 -14.75 -2.57
C ARG A 90 8.38 -14.55 -2.28
N CYS A 91 9.26 -14.65 -3.29
CA CYS A 91 10.67 -14.31 -3.14
C CYS A 91 10.84 -12.85 -2.66
N PHE A 92 10.17 -11.92 -3.31
CA PHE A 92 10.20 -10.50 -2.92
C PHE A 92 9.54 -10.25 -1.56
N ARG A 93 8.51 -11.01 -1.20
CA ARG A 93 7.95 -10.97 0.14
C ARG A 93 8.98 -11.37 1.20
N PHE A 94 9.71 -12.45 1.01
CA PHE A 94 10.75 -12.86 1.97
C PHE A 94 11.91 -11.85 2.05
N VAL A 95 12.27 -11.18 0.95
CA VAL A 95 13.17 -10.02 1.03
C VAL A 95 12.58 -8.95 1.93
N SER A 96 11.30 -8.63 1.75
CA SER A 96 10.63 -7.58 2.53
C SER A 96 10.45 -7.94 4.01
N GLU A 97 10.11 -9.18 4.32
CA GLU A 97 9.84 -9.63 5.69
C GLU A 97 11.13 -9.97 6.46
N LEU A 98 12.12 -10.61 5.81
CA LEU A 98 13.29 -11.21 6.45
C LEU A 98 14.61 -10.52 6.12
N ASN A 99 14.63 -9.56 5.20
CA ASN A 99 15.85 -8.91 4.70
C ASN A 99 16.85 -9.89 4.06
N PHE A 100 16.37 -10.93 3.41
CA PHE A 100 17.24 -11.94 2.77
C PHE A 100 17.69 -11.50 1.39
N LYS A 101 18.87 -11.95 0.99
CA LYS A 101 19.42 -11.76 -0.36
C LYS A 101 18.87 -12.85 -1.30
N ILE A 102 18.73 -12.53 -2.57
CA ILE A 102 18.29 -13.50 -3.59
C ILE A 102 19.54 -14.10 -4.24
N ASP A 103 19.60 -15.44 -4.30
CA ASP A 103 20.66 -16.17 -5.01
C ASP A 103 20.68 -15.78 -6.50
N GLN A 104 21.88 -15.70 -7.10
CA GLN A 104 22.06 -15.24 -8.47
C GLN A 104 21.34 -16.13 -9.51
N LYS A 105 21.29 -17.45 -9.30
CA LYS A 105 20.56 -18.36 -10.19
C LYS A 105 19.06 -18.07 -10.12
N LEU A 106 18.54 -17.83 -8.91
CA LEU A 106 17.14 -17.47 -8.71
C LEU A 106 16.81 -16.12 -9.36
N VAL A 107 17.69 -15.11 -9.29
CA VAL A 107 17.54 -13.83 -10.01
C VAL A 107 17.43 -14.07 -11.52
N THR A 108 18.30 -14.90 -12.09
CA THR A 108 18.29 -15.20 -13.52
C THR A 108 16.98 -15.89 -13.93
N PHE A 109 16.53 -16.86 -13.13
CA PHE A 109 15.24 -17.52 -13.32
C PHE A 109 14.07 -16.54 -13.29
N ILE A 110 14.00 -15.67 -12.28
CA ILE A 110 12.94 -14.65 -12.10
C ILE A 110 12.87 -13.76 -13.34
N ARG A 111 14.00 -13.22 -13.79
CA ARG A 111 14.05 -12.33 -14.97
C ARG A 111 13.50 -13.00 -16.23
N LYS A 112 13.83 -14.27 -16.44
CA LYS A 112 13.37 -15.07 -17.60
C LYS A 112 11.89 -15.37 -17.52
N ASN A 113 11.35 -15.63 -16.34
CA ASN A 113 10.01 -16.20 -16.16
C ASN A 113 8.97 -15.22 -15.58
N LYS A 114 9.31 -13.95 -15.30
CA LYS A 114 8.41 -12.97 -14.68
C LYS A 114 7.05 -12.83 -15.37
N LYS A 115 7.00 -12.95 -16.70
CA LYS A 115 5.74 -12.88 -17.46
C LYS A 115 4.74 -13.96 -17.08
N LYS A 116 5.20 -15.09 -16.52
CA LYS A 116 4.31 -16.16 -16.04
C LYS A 116 3.47 -15.76 -14.83
N LEU A 117 3.82 -14.67 -14.14
CA LEU A 117 2.98 -14.10 -13.08
C LEU A 117 1.56 -13.77 -13.58
N TYR A 118 1.42 -13.39 -14.84
CA TYR A 118 0.11 -13.08 -15.42
C TYR A 118 -0.79 -14.31 -15.64
N LEU A 119 -0.30 -15.53 -15.37
CA LEU A 119 -1.08 -16.78 -15.36
C LEU A 119 -1.65 -17.09 -13.96
N VAL A 120 -1.24 -16.35 -12.95
CA VAL A 120 -1.70 -16.52 -11.56
C VAL A 120 -2.98 -15.73 -11.34
N ALA A 121 -3.88 -16.26 -10.50
CA ALA A 121 -5.09 -15.53 -10.10
C ALA A 121 -4.74 -14.18 -9.47
N GLU A 122 -5.42 -13.13 -9.91
CA GLU A 122 -5.10 -11.75 -9.62
C GLU A 122 -5.17 -11.46 -8.11
N GLU A 123 -6.11 -12.07 -7.41
CA GLU A 123 -6.27 -11.93 -5.96
C GLU A 123 -5.05 -12.45 -5.18
N ARG A 124 -4.43 -13.52 -5.69
CA ARG A 124 -3.20 -14.07 -5.09
C ARG A 124 -2.03 -13.11 -5.29
N ILE A 125 -1.94 -12.48 -6.46
CA ILE A 125 -0.93 -11.44 -6.76
C ILE A 125 -1.13 -10.25 -5.82
N ASN A 126 -2.36 -9.75 -5.70
CA ASN A 126 -2.70 -8.66 -4.78
C ASN A 126 -2.25 -8.99 -3.34
N TYR A 127 -2.61 -10.17 -2.86
CA TYR A 127 -2.25 -10.59 -1.50
C TYR A 127 -0.74 -10.57 -1.25
N GLU A 128 0.08 -11.06 -2.19
CA GLU A 128 1.54 -11.01 -2.06
C GLU A 128 2.07 -9.57 -2.11
N ILE A 129 1.51 -8.70 -2.97
CA ILE A 129 1.88 -7.28 -3.04
C ILE A 129 1.59 -6.60 -1.70
N GLN A 130 0.40 -6.83 -1.12
CA GLN A 130 0.06 -6.28 0.19
C GLN A 130 1.06 -6.74 1.28
N LYS A 131 1.50 -7.99 1.26
CA LYS A 131 2.53 -8.49 2.17
C LYS A 131 3.88 -7.82 1.94
N ILE A 132 4.29 -7.62 0.69
CA ILE A 132 5.55 -6.97 0.33
C ILE A 132 5.58 -5.53 0.86
N VAL A 133 4.53 -4.74 0.63
CA VAL A 133 4.52 -3.32 1.00
C VAL A 133 4.38 -3.08 2.51
N ASN A 134 3.91 -4.08 3.25
CA ASN A 134 3.78 -4.05 4.70
C ASN A 134 4.98 -4.67 5.43
N GLY A 135 5.94 -5.24 4.74
CA GLY A 135 7.13 -5.83 5.37
C GLY A 135 8.12 -4.78 5.90
N THR A 136 8.91 -5.15 6.89
CA THR A 136 9.87 -4.25 7.56
C THR A 136 10.96 -3.72 6.62
N ASN A 137 11.31 -4.49 5.57
CA ASN A 137 12.31 -4.14 4.57
C ASN A 137 11.67 -3.94 3.18
N ALA A 138 10.44 -3.39 3.16
CA ALA A 138 9.69 -3.19 1.92
C ALA A 138 10.49 -2.41 0.86
N ILE A 139 11.22 -1.37 1.26
CA ILE A 139 12.01 -0.53 0.36
C ILE A 139 13.02 -1.34 -0.45
N ASP A 140 13.77 -2.25 0.19
CA ASP A 140 14.76 -3.07 -0.51
C ASP A 140 14.11 -4.03 -1.49
N SER A 141 12.98 -4.62 -1.11
CA SER A 141 12.18 -5.47 -1.97
C SER A 141 11.63 -4.70 -3.20
N LEU A 142 11.08 -3.50 -2.99
CA LEU A 142 10.53 -2.66 -4.06
C LEU A 142 11.60 -2.21 -5.06
N ILE A 143 12.80 -1.91 -4.58
CA ILE A 143 13.95 -1.58 -5.43
C ILE A 143 14.29 -2.78 -6.33
N LEU A 144 14.26 -4.01 -5.80
CA LEU A 144 14.52 -5.20 -6.60
C LEU A 144 13.38 -5.49 -7.59
N ILE A 145 12.13 -5.32 -7.18
CA ILE A 145 10.95 -5.44 -8.06
C ILE A 145 11.10 -4.51 -9.26
N LYS A 146 11.47 -3.24 -9.01
CA LYS A 146 11.74 -2.27 -10.07
C LYS A 146 12.95 -2.66 -10.91
N LYS A 147 14.10 -2.96 -10.28
CA LYS A 147 15.36 -3.36 -10.95
C LYS A 147 15.17 -4.54 -11.91
N TYR A 148 14.31 -5.49 -11.55
CA TYR A 148 14.05 -6.67 -12.39
C TYR A 148 12.83 -6.49 -13.28
N ASN A 149 12.17 -5.33 -13.22
CA ASN A 149 10.96 -5.00 -13.99
C ASN A 149 9.89 -6.10 -13.91
N ILE A 150 9.51 -6.46 -12.68
CA ILE A 150 8.65 -7.63 -12.42
C ILE A 150 7.27 -7.46 -13.04
N PHE A 151 6.71 -6.25 -13.00
CA PHE A 151 5.37 -5.94 -13.52
C PHE A 151 5.36 -5.42 -14.96
N GLY A 152 6.52 -5.37 -15.65
CA GLY A 152 6.58 -5.09 -17.09
C GLY A 152 6.23 -3.66 -17.49
N HIS A 153 6.43 -2.69 -16.60
CA HIS A 153 6.14 -1.28 -16.88
C HIS A 153 7.30 -0.61 -17.63
N ASP A 154 7.57 -1.04 -18.87
CA ASP A 154 8.58 -0.41 -19.73
C ASP A 154 8.20 1.04 -20.09
N ASN A 155 6.92 1.42 -19.93
CA ASN A 155 6.41 2.77 -20.20
C ASN A 155 6.61 3.75 -19.01
N PHE A 156 7.08 3.33 -17.86
CA PHE A 156 7.61 4.23 -16.85
C PHE A 156 9.04 4.63 -17.17
N SER A 157 9.27 5.02 -18.44
CA SER A 157 10.56 5.49 -18.94
C SER A 157 11.01 6.83 -18.33
N GLU A 158 10.15 7.47 -17.57
CA GLU A 158 10.52 8.68 -16.87
C GLU A 158 10.98 8.31 -15.43
N ASP A 159 12.28 8.32 -15.25
CA ASP A 159 12.95 8.19 -13.94
C ASP A 159 12.42 9.19 -12.89
N SER A 160 11.71 10.21 -13.33
CA SER A 160 11.10 11.25 -12.51
C SER A 160 9.94 10.79 -11.62
N PHE A 161 9.17 9.75 -12.04
CA PHE A 161 8.04 9.28 -11.24
C PHE A 161 8.47 8.39 -10.07
N PHE A 162 9.51 7.60 -10.26
CA PHE A 162 10.04 6.74 -9.20
C PHE A 162 11.00 7.54 -8.33
N LEU A 163 10.48 8.01 -7.23
CA LEU A 163 11.34 8.62 -6.21
C LEU A 163 12.42 7.63 -5.78
N ASN A 164 13.58 8.15 -5.48
CA ASN A 164 14.64 7.33 -4.89
C ASN A 164 14.25 6.99 -3.45
N LEU A 165 13.55 5.86 -3.29
CA LEU A 165 12.99 5.43 -2.02
C LEU A 165 14.02 5.40 -0.88
N LYS A 166 15.29 5.08 -1.18
CA LYS A 166 16.37 5.09 -0.17
C LYS A 166 16.74 6.49 0.30
N LYS A 167 16.53 7.51 -0.53
CA LYS A 167 16.86 8.91 -0.17
C LYS A 167 15.73 9.61 0.58
N ILE A 168 14.55 9.01 0.66
CA ILE A 168 13.44 9.60 1.40
C ILE A 168 13.73 9.44 2.89
N ASN A 169 13.74 10.54 3.62
CA ASN A 169 13.77 10.48 5.07
C ASN A 169 12.36 10.17 5.59
N TYR A 170 12.23 9.04 6.29
CA TYR A 170 10.99 8.58 6.89
C TYR A 170 10.94 8.83 8.40
N SER A 171 11.97 9.44 9.00
CA SER A 171 12.08 9.64 10.46
C SER A 171 11.05 10.64 11.01
N GLU A 172 10.53 11.54 10.16
CA GLU A 172 9.52 12.54 10.51
C GLU A 172 8.17 11.90 10.88
N PHE A 173 7.92 10.68 10.38
CA PHE A 173 6.69 9.91 10.63
C PHE A 173 6.90 8.97 11.80
N ASN A 174 5.93 8.93 12.72
CA ASN A 174 5.92 7.93 13.78
C ASN A 174 5.58 6.52 13.24
N LYS A 175 5.67 5.49 14.10
CA LYS A 175 5.45 4.09 13.69
C LYS A 175 4.05 3.86 13.12
N LEU A 176 3.01 4.35 13.78
CA LEU A 176 1.61 4.18 13.35
C LEU A 176 1.33 4.87 12.02
N GLU A 177 1.88 6.07 11.81
CA GLU A 177 1.76 6.79 10.54
C GLU A 177 2.45 6.04 9.40
N LYS A 178 3.64 5.48 9.65
CA LYS A 178 4.35 4.66 8.66
C LYS A 178 3.53 3.42 8.29
N GLU A 179 3.06 2.67 9.26
CA GLU A 179 2.23 1.49 9.05
C GLU A 179 0.95 1.82 8.25
N LYS A 180 0.36 2.98 8.49
CA LYS A 180 -0.89 3.40 7.84
C LYS A 180 -0.70 3.95 6.43
N PHE A 181 0.35 4.73 6.18
CA PHE A 181 0.45 5.55 4.97
C PHE A 181 1.51 5.08 3.97
N LEU A 182 2.58 4.40 4.41
CA LEU A 182 3.61 3.89 3.52
C LEU A 182 3.11 2.81 2.54
N PRO A 183 2.26 1.85 2.91
CA PRO A 183 1.83 0.82 1.97
C PRO A 183 1.18 1.39 0.71
N LEU A 184 0.27 2.36 0.86
CA LEU A 184 -0.38 3.01 -0.28
C LEU A 184 0.62 3.79 -1.14
N PHE A 185 1.58 4.48 -0.52
CA PHE A 185 2.68 5.15 -1.22
C PHE A 185 3.51 4.13 -2.02
N PHE A 186 3.92 3.03 -1.42
CA PHE A 186 4.71 1.99 -2.08
C PHE A 186 3.98 1.35 -3.26
N ILE A 187 2.69 1.01 -3.10
CA ILE A 187 1.88 0.49 -4.20
C ILE A 187 1.86 1.49 -5.36
N SER A 188 1.68 2.78 -5.08
CA SER A 188 1.66 3.82 -6.10
C SER A 188 2.98 3.95 -6.86
N GLN A 189 4.10 3.49 -6.27
CA GLN A 189 5.44 3.52 -6.89
C GLN A 189 5.72 2.31 -7.80
N ILE A 190 5.02 1.19 -7.66
CA ILE A 190 5.34 -0.05 -8.38
C ILE A 190 4.27 -0.49 -9.38
N LEU A 191 3.03 -0.01 -9.25
CA LEU A 191 1.92 -0.41 -10.12
C LEU A 191 1.28 0.80 -10.79
N ASP A 192 0.98 0.71 -12.08
CA ASP A 192 0.12 1.66 -12.77
C ASP A 192 -1.38 1.38 -12.48
N VAL A 193 -2.25 2.27 -12.97
CA VAL A 193 -3.71 2.15 -12.74
C VAL A 193 -4.26 0.88 -13.38
N ALA A 194 -3.80 0.53 -14.58
CA ALA A 194 -4.25 -0.67 -15.28
C ALA A 194 -3.89 -1.95 -14.50
N SER A 195 -2.69 -2.00 -13.92
CA SER A 195 -2.26 -3.11 -13.06
C SER A 195 -3.04 -3.18 -11.76
N LEU A 196 -3.37 -2.03 -11.16
CA LEU A 196 -4.22 -2.00 -9.95
C LEU A 196 -5.60 -2.59 -10.23
N GLU A 197 -6.23 -2.20 -11.35
CA GLU A 197 -7.52 -2.74 -11.77
C GLU A 197 -7.42 -4.23 -12.09
N LYS A 198 -6.39 -4.64 -12.83
CA LYS A 198 -6.11 -6.03 -13.17
C LYS A 198 -5.92 -6.90 -11.94
N PHE A 199 -5.12 -6.46 -10.98
CA PHE A 199 -4.84 -7.22 -9.75
C PHE A 199 -5.91 -7.03 -8.67
N LYS A 200 -7.08 -6.51 -9.05
CA LYS A 200 -8.28 -6.42 -8.21
C LYS A 200 -8.08 -5.68 -6.89
N PHE A 201 -7.31 -4.57 -6.94
CA PHE A 201 -7.32 -3.63 -5.84
C PHE A 201 -8.73 -3.03 -5.69
N ASN A 202 -9.11 -2.66 -4.47
CA ASN A 202 -10.44 -2.10 -4.27
C ASN A 202 -10.55 -0.68 -4.88
N ARG A 203 -11.79 -0.29 -5.23
CA ARG A 203 -12.06 1.00 -5.91
C ARG A 203 -11.56 2.20 -5.11
N ALA A 204 -11.62 2.13 -3.77
CA ALA A 204 -11.17 3.21 -2.91
C ALA A 204 -9.64 3.39 -2.97
N GLU A 205 -8.86 2.31 -2.94
CA GLU A 205 -7.41 2.36 -3.11
C GLU A 205 -7.01 2.91 -4.48
N ILE A 206 -7.65 2.42 -5.55
CA ILE A 206 -7.42 2.90 -6.92
C ILE A 206 -7.72 4.39 -7.01
N GLY A 207 -8.85 4.85 -6.45
CA GLY A 207 -9.23 6.26 -6.40
C GLY A 207 -8.19 7.13 -5.70
N LYS A 208 -7.71 6.70 -4.54
CA LYS A 208 -6.64 7.40 -3.80
C LYS A 208 -5.35 7.50 -4.61
N ILE A 209 -4.92 6.41 -5.26
CA ILE A 209 -3.70 6.41 -6.07
C ILE A 209 -3.87 7.31 -7.30
N LYS A 210 -5.04 7.35 -7.95
CA LYS A 210 -5.32 8.30 -9.04
C LYS A 210 -5.18 9.75 -8.57
N LEU A 211 -5.69 10.10 -7.38
CA LEU A 211 -5.54 11.44 -6.80
C LEU A 211 -4.09 11.77 -6.43
N LEU A 212 -3.36 10.84 -5.82
CA LEU A 212 -1.93 11.02 -5.51
C LEU A 212 -1.13 11.34 -6.79
N ARG A 213 -1.38 10.63 -7.88
CA ARG A 213 -0.71 10.84 -9.17
C ARG A 213 -1.10 12.15 -9.82
N LYS A 214 -2.39 12.50 -9.79
CA LYS A 214 -2.90 13.79 -10.29
C LYS A 214 -2.11 14.94 -9.65
N TRP A 215 -2.04 14.96 -8.34
CA TRP A 215 -1.38 16.04 -7.60
C TRP A 215 0.14 16.00 -7.73
N HIS A 216 0.75 14.82 -7.72
CA HIS A 216 2.18 14.69 -7.98
C HIS A 216 2.56 15.25 -9.36
N PHE A 217 1.83 14.88 -10.41
CA PHE A 217 2.06 15.38 -11.78
C PHE A 217 1.89 16.91 -11.89
N LEU A 218 0.87 17.47 -11.22
CA LEU A 218 0.69 18.93 -11.20
C LEU A 218 1.88 19.63 -10.51
N LEU A 219 2.38 19.08 -9.41
CA LEU A 219 3.52 19.64 -8.68
C LEU A 219 4.88 19.45 -9.37
N GLN A 220 4.98 18.55 -10.33
CA GLN A 220 6.16 18.49 -11.22
C GLN A 220 6.20 19.67 -12.20
N LYS A 221 5.02 20.21 -12.58
CA LYS A 221 4.90 21.33 -13.53
C LYS A 221 4.87 22.69 -12.85
N LYS A 222 4.28 22.76 -11.64
CA LYS A 222 4.16 23.99 -10.84
C LYS A 222 4.78 23.76 -9.47
N ASN A 223 5.58 24.69 -8.99
CA ASN A 223 6.01 24.62 -7.59
C ASN A 223 4.78 24.73 -6.68
N ILE A 224 4.79 24.02 -5.56
CA ILE A 224 3.68 24.03 -4.58
C ILE A 224 3.34 25.46 -4.09
N ASN A 225 4.34 26.35 -4.03
CA ASN A 225 4.16 27.76 -3.67
C ASN A 225 3.50 28.58 -4.80
N GLN A 226 3.41 28.04 -6.00
CA GLN A 226 2.80 28.68 -7.19
C GLN A 226 1.36 28.20 -7.41
N LEU A 227 0.86 27.30 -6.57
CA LEU A 227 -0.55 26.93 -6.61
C LEU A 227 -1.41 28.12 -6.19
N ASP A 228 -2.42 28.43 -6.97
CA ASP A 228 -3.44 29.39 -6.57
C ASP A 228 -4.30 28.85 -5.40
N GLU A 229 -5.15 29.69 -4.85
CA GLU A 229 -5.98 29.33 -3.71
C GLU A 229 -6.96 28.18 -4.02
N LEU A 230 -7.45 28.10 -5.26
CA LEU A 230 -8.37 27.04 -5.66
C LEU A 230 -7.64 25.69 -5.71
N ASP A 231 -6.48 25.64 -6.36
CA ASP A 231 -5.64 24.45 -6.45
C ASP A 231 -5.18 23.99 -5.06
N ARG A 232 -4.78 24.93 -4.19
CA ARG A 232 -4.37 24.62 -2.80
C ARG A 232 -5.51 24.05 -1.99
N PHE A 233 -6.70 24.66 -2.06
CA PHE A 233 -7.87 24.16 -1.35
C PHE A 233 -8.28 22.78 -1.87
N ALA A 234 -8.35 22.60 -3.19
CA ALA A 234 -8.71 21.34 -3.82
C ALA A 234 -7.74 20.20 -3.44
N LEU A 235 -6.42 20.47 -3.40
CA LEU A 235 -5.42 19.50 -2.98
C LEU A 235 -5.70 19.00 -1.56
N HIS A 236 -5.90 19.91 -0.61
CA HIS A 236 -6.15 19.52 0.78
C HIS A 236 -7.51 18.84 0.95
N GLN A 237 -8.54 19.29 0.24
CA GLN A 237 -9.87 18.68 0.27
C GLN A 237 -9.87 17.26 -0.31
N GLU A 238 -9.20 17.04 -1.45
CA GLU A 238 -9.16 15.74 -2.12
C GLU A 238 -8.27 14.73 -1.39
N LEU A 239 -7.21 15.17 -0.72
CA LEU A 239 -6.22 14.30 -0.08
C LEU A 239 -6.38 14.17 1.44
N GLU A 240 -7.25 14.92 2.08
CA GLU A 240 -7.38 15.11 3.53
C GLU A 240 -7.03 13.87 4.37
N MET A 241 -7.77 12.77 4.17
CA MET A 241 -7.63 11.53 4.95
C MET A 241 -6.31 10.81 4.70
N PHE A 242 -5.71 10.99 3.53
CA PHE A 242 -4.48 10.30 3.11
C PHE A 242 -3.39 11.28 2.64
N LEU A 243 -3.52 12.56 3.00
CA LEU A 243 -2.50 13.57 2.76
C LEU A 243 -1.09 13.16 3.22
N PRO A 244 -0.90 12.44 4.36
CA PRO A 244 0.41 11.95 4.74
C PRO A 244 1.05 11.02 3.71
N THR A 245 0.28 10.24 2.97
CA THR A 245 0.81 9.46 1.85
C THR A 245 1.36 10.37 0.74
N PHE A 246 0.73 11.51 0.51
CA PHE A 246 1.19 12.47 -0.48
C PHE A 246 2.45 13.23 -0.01
N ILE A 247 2.62 13.45 1.28
CA ILE A 247 3.79 14.13 1.84
C ILE A 247 5.10 13.41 1.46
N PHE A 248 5.09 12.08 1.24
CA PHE A 248 6.27 11.36 0.76
C PHE A 248 6.73 11.78 -0.64
N TYR A 249 5.87 12.38 -1.46
CA TYR A 249 6.23 12.94 -2.78
C TYR A 249 6.84 14.34 -2.70
N LEU A 250 6.66 15.05 -1.57
CA LEU A 250 7.14 16.41 -1.42
C LEU A 250 8.67 16.47 -1.21
N PRO A 251 9.32 17.58 -1.56
CA PRO A 251 10.68 17.86 -1.15
C PRO A 251 10.84 17.79 0.38
N GLN A 252 11.98 17.32 0.84
CA GLN A 252 12.23 17.05 2.27
C GLN A 252 11.99 18.28 3.15
N ASN A 253 12.38 19.48 2.69
CA ASN A 253 12.21 20.73 3.42
C ASN A 253 10.75 21.12 3.69
N LEU A 254 9.78 20.55 2.95
CA LEU A 254 8.36 20.83 3.15
C LEU A 254 7.67 19.78 4.03
N ARG A 255 8.21 18.57 4.12
CA ARG A 255 7.53 17.43 4.77
C ARG A 255 7.22 17.66 6.22
N PHE A 256 8.21 18.15 6.98
CA PHE A 256 8.04 18.41 8.42
C PHE A 256 6.89 19.38 8.68
N ASN A 257 6.88 20.52 7.99
CA ASN A 257 5.84 21.55 8.16
C ASN A 257 4.46 21.02 7.75
N TRP A 258 4.38 20.30 6.62
CA TRP A 258 3.11 19.75 6.15
C TRP A 258 2.56 18.67 7.10
N LEU A 259 3.42 17.80 7.61
CA LEU A 259 3.03 16.79 8.56
C LEU A 259 2.61 17.37 9.91
N TYR A 260 3.32 18.41 10.37
CA TYR A 260 2.98 19.15 11.58
C TYR A 260 1.57 19.77 11.47
N ARG A 261 1.31 20.50 10.38
CA ARG A 261 0.00 21.09 10.10
C ARG A 261 -1.11 20.06 9.94
N TRP A 262 -0.82 18.93 9.29
CA TRP A 262 -1.81 17.85 9.16
C TRP A 262 -2.15 17.19 10.51
N ARG A 263 -1.22 17.14 11.45
CA ARG A 263 -1.48 16.62 12.81
C ARG A 263 -2.36 17.57 13.62
N ASP A 264 -2.33 18.85 13.33
CA ASP A 264 -3.20 19.87 13.94
C ASP A 264 -4.61 19.77 13.33
N LYS A 265 -5.55 19.22 14.10
CA LYS A 265 -6.94 19.05 13.67
C LYS A 265 -7.71 20.36 13.52
N ASP A 266 -7.19 21.44 14.06
CA ASP A 266 -7.78 22.78 13.97
C ASP A 266 -7.31 23.56 12.75
N ASP A 267 -6.30 23.09 12.03
CA ASP A 267 -5.84 23.68 10.77
C ASP A 267 -6.91 23.50 9.66
N LYS A 268 -7.64 24.56 9.37
CA LYS A 268 -8.81 24.54 8.47
C LYS A 268 -8.44 24.38 6.99
N LEU A 269 -7.19 24.60 6.59
CA LEU A 269 -6.73 24.29 5.24
C LEU A 269 -6.41 22.81 5.12
N PHE A 270 -5.74 22.21 6.11
CA PHE A 270 -5.36 20.80 6.10
C PHE A 270 -6.52 19.86 6.45
N HIS A 271 -7.52 20.37 7.19
CA HIS A 271 -8.77 19.68 7.51
C HIS A 271 -9.95 20.56 7.13
N PRO A 272 -10.26 20.68 5.81
CA PRO A 272 -11.35 21.52 5.36
C PRO A 272 -12.68 21.11 6.02
N SER A 273 -13.37 22.09 6.57
CA SER A 273 -14.61 21.89 7.31
C SER A 273 -15.60 23.04 7.01
N ASN A 274 -16.82 22.93 7.48
CA ASN A 274 -17.82 23.96 7.37
C ASN A 274 -18.34 24.38 8.75
N LEU A 275 -18.51 25.67 8.96
CA LEU A 275 -19.22 26.21 10.13
C LEU A 275 -20.75 26.04 10.01
N LEU A 276 -21.26 25.97 8.78
CA LEU A 276 -22.66 25.73 8.47
C LEU A 276 -22.80 24.35 7.81
N ASN A 277 -23.71 23.54 8.32
CA ASN A 277 -24.08 22.32 7.62
C ASN A 277 -25.21 22.57 6.60
N GLY A 278 -25.44 21.61 5.70
CA GLY A 278 -26.45 21.74 4.65
C GLY A 278 -27.86 21.95 5.19
N ASP A 279 -28.19 21.39 6.35
CA ASP A 279 -29.56 21.52 6.93
C ASP A 279 -29.79 22.91 7.46
N VAL A 280 -28.80 23.54 8.08
CA VAL A 280 -28.88 24.95 8.51
C VAL A 280 -29.07 25.86 7.31
N ILE A 281 -28.34 25.64 6.21
CA ILE A 281 -28.45 26.43 4.98
C ILE A 281 -29.81 26.23 4.34
N LYS A 282 -30.28 25.00 4.17
CA LYS A 282 -31.62 24.67 3.62
C LYS A 282 -32.71 25.37 4.40
N LYS A 283 -32.67 25.26 5.74
CA LYS A 283 -33.71 25.84 6.61
C LYS A 283 -33.68 27.37 6.60
N LYS A 284 -32.49 27.99 6.66
CA LYS A 284 -32.37 29.46 6.80
C LYS A 284 -32.59 30.20 5.50
N PHE A 285 -32.13 29.66 4.37
CA PHE A 285 -32.17 30.32 3.06
C PHE A 285 -33.19 29.70 2.10
N LYS A 286 -33.92 28.67 2.53
CA LYS A 286 -34.94 27.93 1.72
C LYS A 286 -34.38 27.39 0.40
N ILE A 287 -33.08 27.02 0.40
CA ILE A 287 -32.43 26.38 -0.74
C ILE A 287 -32.74 24.88 -0.74
N LYS A 288 -33.11 24.35 -1.90
CA LYS A 288 -33.33 22.91 -2.07
C LYS A 288 -31.96 22.16 -2.13
N GLU A 289 -32.02 20.87 -1.80
CA GLU A 289 -30.89 19.97 -2.01
C GLU A 289 -30.52 19.93 -3.50
N GLY A 290 -29.23 20.08 -3.80
CA GLY A 290 -28.76 20.11 -5.18
C GLY A 290 -27.38 20.78 -5.34
N PRO A 291 -26.90 20.97 -6.57
CA PRO A 291 -25.58 21.51 -6.89
C PRO A 291 -25.29 22.85 -6.20
N ILE A 292 -26.25 23.77 -6.19
CA ILE A 292 -26.12 25.11 -5.58
C ILE A 292 -25.75 25.02 -4.09
N LEU A 293 -26.38 24.09 -3.35
CA LEU A 293 -26.04 23.87 -1.95
C LEU A 293 -24.61 23.36 -1.78
N GLY A 294 -24.18 22.45 -2.66
CA GLY A 294 -22.80 21.93 -2.68
C GLY A 294 -21.78 23.02 -2.96
N GLU A 295 -22.01 23.85 -3.95
CA GLU A 295 -21.15 24.98 -4.33
C GLU A 295 -21.02 26.02 -3.21
N LEU A 296 -22.15 26.34 -2.56
CA LEU A 296 -22.16 27.24 -1.40
C LEU A 296 -21.36 26.66 -0.24
N LEU A 297 -21.54 25.39 0.09
CA LEU A 297 -20.76 24.72 1.14
C LEU A 297 -19.26 24.70 0.82
N GLN A 298 -18.89 24.44 -0.43
CA GLN A 298 -17.51 24.46 -0.89
C GLN A 298 -16.91 25.88 -0.81
N TYR A 299 -17.67 26.89 -1.21
CA TYR A 299 -17.29 28.31 -1.06
C TYR A 299 -17.02 28.65 0.40
N LEU A 300 -17.93 28.34 1.32
CA LEU A 300 -17.78 28.66 2.75
C LEU A 300 -16.60 27.89 3.38
N SER A 301 -16.39 26.63 3.01
CA SER A 301 -15.26 25.84 3.47
C SER A 301 -13.93 26.46 3.02
N LYS A 302 -13.85 26.93 1.76
CA LYS A 302 -12.67 27.63 1.25
C LYS A 302 -12.40 28.95 1.99
N GLU A 303 -13.45 29.75 2.23
CA GLU A 303 -13.30 31.00 2.99
C GLU A 303 -12.80 30.76 4.42
N LEU A 304 -13.28 29.68 5.06
CA LEU A 304 -12.80 29.27 6.38
C LEU A 304 -11.33 28.79 6.32
N ALA A 305 -10.97 27.99 5.33
CA ALA A 305 -9.61 27.48 5.15
C ALA A 305 -8.56 28.59 4.99
N PHE A 306 -8.93 29.70 4.35
CA PHE A 306 -8.07 30.87 4.15
C PHE A 306 -8.30 31.99 5.19
N GLN A 307 -8.92 31.67 6.33
CA GLN A 307 -9.13 32.58 7.46
C GLN A 307 -9.91 33.87 7.12
N ARG A 308 -10.74 33.83 6.08
CA ARG A 308 -11.65 34.93 5.70
C ARG A 308 -13.03 34.76 6.32
N LEU A 309 -13.19 33.75 7.16
CA LEU A 309 -14.41 33.38 7.85
C LEU A 309 -14.00 32.73 9.18
N ASN A 310 -14.52 33.22 10.31
CA ASN A 310 -14.05 32.78 11.63
C ASN A 310 -15.18 32.27 12.54
N ASN A 311 -16.42 32.67 12.28
CA ASN A 311 -17.55 32.32 13.13
C ASN A 311 -18.83 32.08 12.34
N PHE A 312 -19.85 31.61 13.05
CA PHE A 312 -21.14 31.26 12.49
C PHE A 312 -21.86 32.45 11.84
N ASP A 313 -21.83 33.63 12.46
CA ASP A 313 -22.53 34.81 11.97
C ASP A 313 -21.91 35.34 10.67
N GLU A 314 -20.58 35.37 10.61
CA GLU A 314 -19.86 35.68 9.37
C GLU A 314 -20.20 34.67 8.26
N ALA A 315 -20.32 33.37 8.58
CA ALA A 315 -20.70 32.35 7.62
C ALA A 315 -22.11 32.59 7.06
N ILE A 316 -23.06 32.95 7.90
CA ILE A 316 -24.42 33.32 7.50
C ILE A 316 -24.40 34.56 6.59
N TYR A 317 -23.64 35.57 6.95
CA TYR A 317 -23.54 36.80 6.16
C TYR A 317 -22.95 36.52 4.77
N LYS A 318 -21.84 35.80 4.69
CA LYS A 318 -21.22 35.40 3.41
C LYS A 318 -22.12 34.49 2.57
N ALA A 319 -22.81 33.55 3.21
CA ALA A 319 -23.78 32.70 2.52
C ALA A 319 -24.88 33.54 1.85
N LYS A 320 -25.43 34.53 2.57
CA LYS A 320 -26.44 35.44 2.04
C LYS A 320 -25.94 36.28 0.87
N GLN A 321 -24.69 36.75 0.93
CA GLN A 321 -24.08 37.48 -0.18
C GLN A 321 -23.91 36.60 -1.41
N TRP A 322 -23.33 35.40 -1.23
CA TRP A 322 -23.12 34.45 -2.31
C TRP A 322 -24.41 34.06 -3.04
N ILE A 323 -25.49 33.78 -2.27
CA ILE A 323 -26.81 33.45 -2.81
C ILE A 323 -27.41 34.57 -3.66
N LYS A 324 -27.11 35.85 -3.34
CA LYS A 324 -27.59 37.00 -4.11
C LYS A 324 -26.87 37.17 -5.44
N GLN A 325 -25.69 36.62 -5.57
CA GLN A 325 -24.81 36.76 -6.77
C GLN A 325 -24.95 35.59 -7.73
N ASN A 326 -25.46 34.47 -7.27
CA ASN A 326 -25.64 33.23 -8.01
C ASN A 326 -27.10 32.75 -7.96
#